data_933f7023956b97deab4d0ccdd33d4545
#
_entry.id   933f7023956b97deab4d0ccdd33d4545
#
_cell.length_a   1.000
_cell.length_b   1.000
_cell.length_c   1.000
_cell.angle_alpha   90.00
_cell.angle_beta   90.00
_cell.angle_gamma   90.00
#
_symmetry.space_group_name_H-M   'P 1'
#
loop_
_entity.id
_entity.type
_entity.pdbx_description
1 polymer ?
#
loop_
_entity_poly.entity_id
_entity_poly.type
_entity_poly.pdbx_seq_one_letter_code
_entity_poly.pdbx_strand_id
1 'polypeptide(L)'
;MKKIAALFILIALSVSAYSQSDNWFFSFSMGGSLPLGTFVKTDIDNKESGYAKNGFTLLLDATYPVSNHWGLKGMALVNTNPVDRNWLGTKLETRMNAVPISVADADREFLSLKVNSWMWNALLAGPVFTMNFDRVFWDLQVLGGMNVAYLPQQKLQYEKPSNNWYYLDRNTTTTNVSYGLSAGTAFRFPVTDRINLRVGVDYYRSNAKVQYEQVRVTNQGATTLTEKLGSGSANIPIEMISGTIGFVYYLN
;
A
#
# COMPACT_ATOMS: atom_id res chain seq x y z
N MET A 1 -1.02 26.12 19.13
CA MET A 1 -0.16 24.92 19.10
C MET A 1 0.42 24.56 20.48
N LYS A 2 1.04 25.48 21.26
CA LYS A 2 1.60 25.16 22.60
C LYS A 2 0.60 24.61 23.61
N LYS A 3 -0.67 25.07 23.59
CA LYS A 3 -1.73 24.59 24.50
C LYS A 3 -2.21 23.16 24.19
N ILE A 4 -2.18 22.74 22.92
CA ILE A 4 -2.53 21.37 22.50
C ILE A 4 -1.42 20.40 22.88
N ALA A 5 -0.15 20.79 22.71
CA ALA A 5 0.99 19.98 23.15
C ALA A 5 1.00 19.78 24.68
N ALA A 6 0.67 20.85 25.45
CA ALA A 6 0.56 20.75 26.92
C ALA A 6 -0.59 19.81 27.35
N LEU A 7 -1.71 19.82 26.64
CA LEU A 7 -2.82 18.90 26.92
C LEU A 7 -2.44 17.45 26.67
N PHE A 8 -1.71 17.16 25.57
CA PHE A 8 -1.20 15.82 25.28
C PHE A 8 -0.17 15.34 26.33
N ILE A 9 0.71 16.23 26.79
CA ILE A 9 1.66 15.92 27.85
C ILE A 9 0.96 15.66 29.19
N LEU A 10 -0.07 16.43 29.53
CA LEU A 10 -0.86 16.24 30.74
C LEU A 10 -1.66 14.91 30.70
N ILE A 11 -2.24 14.56 29.56
CA ILE A 11 -2.91 13.26 29.34
C ILE A 11 -1.89 12.12 29.44
N ALA A 12 -0.69 12.26 28.87
CA ALA A 12 0.36 11.26 28.96
C ALA A 12 0.90 11.08 30.40
N LEU A 13 0.97 12.14 31.19
CA LEU A 13 1.40 12.09 32.59
C LEU A 13 0.35 11.56 33.56
N SER A 14 -0.95 11.72 33.25
CA SER A 14 -2.04 11.19 34.09
C SER A 14 -2.25 9.68 33.94
N VAL A 15 -1.67 9.06 32.91
CA VAL A 15 -1.80 7.63 32.63
C VAL A 15 -0.79 6.77 33.42
N SER A 16 0.21 7.38 34.05
CA SER A 16 1.32 6.67 34.73
C SER A 16 0.94 5.95 36.04
N ALA A 17 -0.32 6.00 36.49
CA ALA A 17 -0.66 5.61 37.87
C ALA A 17 -1.25 4.21 38.07
N TYR A 18 -1.67 3.49 37.02
CA TYR A 18 -2.33 2.19 37.19
C TYR A 18 -1.95 1.20 36.07
N SER A 19 -0.77 0.63 36.13
CA SER A 19 -0.42 -0.51 35.30
C SER A 19 -0.25 -1.77 36.14
N GLN A 20 -1.19 -2.71 36.02
CA GLN A 20 -1.07 -4.07 36.57
C GLN A 20 -1.06 -5.16 35.50
N SER A 21 -0.79 -4.83 34.24
CA SER A 21 -0.51 -5.85 33.22
C SER A 21 0.68 -5.40 32.37
N ASP A 22 1.87 -5.72 32.86
CA ASP A 22 3.16 -5.39 32.21
C ASP A 22 3.44 -6.21 30.94
N ASN A 23 2.47 -6.92 30.41
CA ASN A 23 2.71 -7.88 29.34
C ASN A 23 2.51 -7.27 27.98
N TRP A 24 3.63 -6.95 27.32
CA TRP A 24 3.63 -6.67 25.89
C TRP A 24 3.05 -7.83 25.11
N PHE A 25 2.35 -7.54 24.05
CA PHE A 25 1.98 -8.57 23.11
C PHE A 25 2.32 -8.17 21.68
N PHE A 26 2.65 -9.18 20.91
CA PHE A 26 2.96 -9.05 19.49
C PHE A 26 1.91 -9.76 18.69
N SER A 27 1.58 -9.22 17.52
CA SER A 27 0.72 -9.94 16.59
C SER A 27 1.33 -10.04 15.21
N PHE A 28 1.03 -11.15 14.56
CA PHE A 28 1.27 -11.39 13.17
C PHE A 28 -0.06 -11.74 12.51
N SER A 29 -0.43 -10.99 11.47
CA SER A 29 -1.69 -11.20 10.75
C SER A 29 -1.49 -11.06 9.26
N MET A 30 -2.30 -11.77 8.48
CA MET A 30 -2.31 -11.69 7.04
C MET A 30 -3.74 -11.70 6.51
N GLY A 31 -3.94 -11.20 5.30
CA GLY A 31 -5.27 -11.18 4.71
C GLY A 31 -5.37 -10.49 3.37
N GLY A 32 -6.59 -10.15 3.00
CA GLY A 32 -6.88 -9.46 1.75
C GLY A 32 -6.97 -7.95 1.93
N SER A 33 -6.63 -7.20 0.88
CA SER A 33 -6.84 -5.77 0.77
C SER A 33 -7.76 -5.42 -0.38
N LEU A 34 -8.70 -4.53 -0.13
CA LEU A 34 -9.68 -4.00 -1.08
C LEU A 34 -9.35 -2.53 -1.31
N PRO A 35 -8.80 -2.14 -2.47
CA PRO A 35 -8.52 -0.76 -2.80
C PRO A 35 -9.82 0.02 -2.97
N LEU A 36 -9.80 1.31 -2.61
CA LEU A 36 -10.95 2.20 -2.62
C LEU A 36 -10.63 3.52 -3.35
N GLY A 37 -11.64 4.34 -3.55
CA GLY A 37 -11.52 5.71 -4.04
C GLY A 37 -10.82 5.82 -5.38
N THR A 38 -9.86 6.74 -5.51
CA THR A 38 -9.06 6.93 -6.73
C THR A 38 -8.01 5.84 -6.92
N PHE A 39 -7.65 5.10 -5.87
CA PHE A 39 -6.68 4.02 -5.95
C PHE A 39 -7.16 2.85 -6.83
N VAL A 40 -8.47 2.58 -6.86
CA VAL A 40 -9.07 1.55 -7.73
C VAL A 40 -9.45 2.09 -9.13
N LYS A 41 -9.55 3.42 -9.29
CA LYS A 41 -9.96 3.99 -10.58
C LYS A 41 -8.99 3.65 -11.71
N THR A 42 -9.57 3.48 -12.89
CA THR A 42 -8.89 3.08 -14.12
C THR A 42 -8.92 4.19 -15.17
N ASP A 43 -8.97 5.46 -14.75
CA ASP A 43 -9.01 6.61 -15.64
C ASP A 43 -7.58 7.06 -15.99
N ILE A 44 -7.20 6.96 -17.28
CA ILE A 44 -5.86 7.28 -17.76
C ILE A 44 -5.60 8.80 -17.80
N ASP A 45 -6.64 9.59 -17.89
CA ASP A 45 -6.54 11.07 -17.93
C ASP A 45 -6.44 11.64 -16.51
N ASN A 46 -6.82 10.84 -15.51
CA ASN A 46 -6.63 11.18 -14.12
C ASN A 46 -5.29 10.65 -13.58
N LYS A 47 -4.35 11.55 -13.32
CA LYS A 47 -3.00 11.22 -12.80
C LYS A 47 -3.02 10.57 -11.42
N GLU A 48 -4.14 10.66 -10.69
CA GLU A 48 -4.33 10.06 -9.37
C GLU A 48 -4.88 8.63 -9.43
N SER A 49 -5.23 8.13 -10.63
CA SER A 49 -5.75 6.77 -10.79
C SER A 49 -4.69 5.72 -10.51
N GLY A 50 -4.97 4.83 -9.57
CA GLY A 50 -4.03 3.80 -9.12
C GLY A 50 -4.12 2.49 -9.91
N TYR A 51 -5.24 2.20 -10.59
CA TYR A 51 -5.50 0.93 -11.29
C TYR A 51 -5.36 -0.31 -10.39
N ALA A 52 -5.44 -0.15 -9.08
CA ALA A 52 -5.21 -1.22 -8.13
C ALA A 52 -6.39 -2.20 -8.10
N LYS A 53 -6.09 -3.49 -8.09
CA LYS A 53 -7.02 -4.59 -7.81
C LYS A 53 -6.86 -5.08 -6.38
N ASN A 54 -7.78 -5.94 -5.97
CA ASN A 54 -7.70 -6.63 -4.68
C ASN A 54 -6.33 -7.29 -4.52
N GLY A 55 -5.77 -7.13 -3.35
CA GLY A 55 -4.41 -7.52 -3.06
C GLY A 55 -4.27 -8.29 -1.76
N PHE A 56 -3.05 -8.31 -1.27
CA PHE A 56 -2.67 -9.03 -0.06
C PHE A 56 -2.04 -8.06 0.95
N THR A 57 -2.37 -8.26 2.23
CA THR A 57 -1.85 -7.49 3.37
C THR A 57 -1.16 -8.42 4.35
N LEU A 58 0.00 -8.01 4.82
CA LEU A 58 0.73 -8.59 5.93
C LEU A 58 0.94 -7.54 7.00
N LEU A 59 0.70 -7.91 8.25
CA LEU A 59 0.62 -7.02 9.39
C LEU A 59 1.44 -7.60 10.55
N LEU A 60 2.37 -6.79 11.07
CA LEU A 60 3.12 -7.07 12.29
C LEU A 60 2.84 -5.93 13.25
N ASP A 61 2.39 -6.21 14.44
CA ASP A 61 2.20 -5.18 15.45
C ASP A 61 2.71 -5.59 16.84
N ALA A 62 3.06 -4.58 17.61
CA ALA A 62 3.40 -4.70 19.02
C ALA A 62 2.51 -3.73 19.79
N THR A 63 1.94 -4.19 20.88
CA THR A 63 1.09 -3.36 21.76
C THR A 63 1.63 -3.41 23.19
N TYR A 64 1.77 -2.21 23.75
CA TYR A 64 2.07 -1.99 25.15
C TYR A 64 0.80 -1.53 25.88
N PRO A 65 0.23 -2.30 26.80
CA PRO A 65 -0.88 -1.88 27.63
C PRO A 65 -0.42 -0.77 28.58
N VAL A 66 -1.11 0.37 28.57
CA VAL A 66 -0.86 1.50 29.47
C VAL A 66 -1.85 1.49 30.63
N SER A 67 -3.03 0.93 30.41
CA SER A 67 -4.06 0.73 31.42
C SER A 67 -4.95 -0.44 31.02
N ASN A 68 -5.96 -0.75 31.84
CA ASN A 68 -6.92 -1.86 31.58
C ASN A 68 -7.63 -1.77 30.22
N HIS A 69 -7.79 -0.54 29.68
CA HIS A 69 -8.51 -0.31 28.43
C HIS A 69 -7.66 0.37 27.35
N TRP A 70 -6.56 1.00 27.72
CA TRP A 70 -5.74 1.75 26.79
C TRP A 70 -4.35 1.14 26.62
N GLY A 71 -3.89 1.11 25.40
CA GLY A 71 -2.53 0.74 25.05
C GLY A 71 -1.96 1.65 23.98
N LEU A 72 -0.66 1.54 23.78
CA LEU A 72 0.08 2.14 22.69
C LEU A 72 0.48 1.02 21.72
N LYS A 73 0.13 1.17 20.45
CA LYS A 73 0.42 0.19 19.41
C LYS A 73 1.39 0.76 18.40
N GLY A 74 2.41 -0.03 18.03
CA GLY A 74 3.23 0.14 16.84
C GLY A 74 2.88 -0.93 15.82
N MET A 75 2.74 -0.57 14.54
CA MET A 75 2.34 -1.46 13.46
C MET A 75 3.23 -1.30 12.25
N ALA A 76 3.76 -2.39 11.73
CA ALA A 76 4.37 -2.47 10.41
C ALA A 76 3.42 -3.18 9.46
N LEU A 77 3.12 -2.51 8.34
CA LEU A 77 2.17 -2.97 7.33
C LEU A 77 2.89 -3.12 6.00
N VAL A 78 2.75 -4.28 5.37
CA VAL A 78 3.23 -4.57 4.02
C VAL A 78 2.04 -4.93 3.15
N ASN A 79 1.93 -4.28 2.01
CA ASN A 79 0.80 -4.48 1.13
C ASN A 79 1.21 -4.61 -0.33
N THR A 80 0.48 -5.45 -1.08
CA THR A 80 0.66 -5.59 -2.51
C THR A 80 -0.69 -5.67 -3.20
N ASN A 81 -0.88 -4.84 -4.23
CA ASN A 81 -2.10 -4.80 -5.04
C ASN A 81 -1.73 -4.95 -6.51
N PRO A 82 -2.21 -6.01 -7.20
CA PRO A 82 -2.05 -6.12 -8.65
C PRO A 82 -2.67 -4.94 -9.39
N VAL A 83 -2.16 -4.66 -10.59
CA VAL A 83 -2.71 -3.64 -11.48
C VAL A 83 -3.65 -4.29 -12.50
N ASP A 84 -4.72 -3.59 -12.89
CA ASP A 84 -5.59 -4.03 -13.98
C ASP A 84 -4.88 -3.92 -15.34
N ARG A 85 -4.22 -5.01 -15.73
CA ARG A 85 -3.41 -5.09 -16.96
C ARG A 85 -4.25 -4.96 -18.22
N ASN A 86 -5.43 -5.57 -18.23
CA ASN A 86 -6.28 -5.61 -19.43
C ASN A 86 -6.74 -4.20 -19.79
N TRP A 87 -7.24 -3.48 -18.79
CA TRP A 87 -7.70 -2.12 -19.00
C TRP A 87 -6.55 -1.15 -19.33
N LEU A 88 -5.43 -1.25 -18.60
CA LEU A 88 -4.24 -0.44 -18.85
C LEU A 88 -3.66 -0.72 -20.25
N GLY A 89 -3.65 -1.98 -20.69
CA GLY A 89 -3.23 -2.39 -22.04
C GLY A 89 -4.03 -1.69 -23.12
N THR A 90 -5.35 -1.79 -23.08
CA THR A 90 -6.24 -1.16 -24.06
C THR A 90 -6.03 0.37 -24.17
N LYS A 91 -5.79 1.02 -23.04
CA LYS A 91 -5.58 2.49 -23.03
C LYS A 91 -4.20 2.89 -23.52
N LEU A 92 -3.16 2.10 -23.20
CA LEU A 92 -1.82 2.33 -23.73
C LEU A 92 -1.76 2.10 -25.23
N GLU A 93 -2.46 1.08 -25.75
CA GLU A 93 -2.62 0.86 -27.20
C GLU A 93 -3.29 2.05 -27.87
N THR A 94 -4.34 2.61 -27.29
CA THR A 94 -5.01 3.82 -27.81
C THR A 94 -4.05 5.01 -27.87
N ARG A 95 -3.17 5.16 -26.87
CA ARG A 95 -2.15 6.22 -26.88
C ARG A 95 -0.99 5.93 -27.83
N MET A 96 -0.63 4.67 -28.05
CA MET A 96 0.36 4.28 -29.04
C MET A 96 -0.08 4.57 -30.48
N ASN A 97 -1.36 4.40 -30.79
CA ASN A 97 -1.93 4.75 -32.09
C ASN A 97 -1.85 6.26 -32.39
N ALA A 98 -1.67 7.10 -31.37
CA ALA A 98 -1.41 8.54 -31.51
C ALA A 98 0.08 8.88 -31.71
N VAL A 99 0.99 7.89 -31.62
CA VAL A 99 2.43 8.02 -31.89
C VAL A 99 2.70 7.46 -33.30
N PRO A 100 3.66 7.97 -34.10
CA PRO A 100 3.86 7.60 -35.52
C PRO A 100 4.28 6.16 -35.79
N ILE A 101 4.14 5.25 -34.84
CA ILE A 101 4.30 3.81 -35.01
C ILE A 101 2.90 3.21 -35.08
N SER A 102 2.32 3.18 -36.28
CA SER A 102 1.10 2.41 -36.49
C SER A 102 1.45 0.91 -36.40
N VAL A 103 1.12 0.30 -35.27
CA VAL A 103 1.11 -1.18 -35.19
C VAL A 103 -0.08 -1.63 -36.01
N ALA A 104 0.16 -2.25 -37.15
CA ALA A 104 -0.91 -2.82 -37.97
C ALA A 104 -1.65 -3.89 -37.14
N ASP A 105 -2.95 -4.06 -37.38
CA ASP A 105 -3.75 -5.05 -36.65
C ASP A 105 -3.17 -6.48 -36.74
N ALA A 106 -2.52 -6.81 -37.85
CA ALA A 106 -1.80 -8.07 -38.05
C ALA A 106 -0.58 -8.26 -37.14
N ASP A 107 -0.04 -7.20 -36.56
CA ASP A 107 1.17 -7.22 -35.75
C ASP A 107 0.86 -7.11 -34.23
N ARG A 108 -0.41 -7.05 -33.83
CA ARG A 108 -0.82 -6.94 -32.43
C ARG A 108 -0.43 -8.12 -31.57
N GLU A 109 -0.24 -9.29 -32.16
CA GLU A 109 0.23 -10.49 -31.45
C GLU A 109 1.64 -10.33 -30.86
N PHE A 110 2.44 -9.40 -31.41
CA PHE A 110 3.78 -9.09 -30.94
C PHE A 110 3.82 -8.02 -29.84
N LEU A 111 2.66 -7.49 -29.45
CA LEU A 111 2.56 -6.49 -28.41
C LEU A 111 2.40 -7.15 -27.04
N SER A 112 3.28 -6.85 -26.13
CA SER A 112 3.21 -7.31 -24.74
C SER A 112 3.30 -6.18 -23.73
N LEU A 113 2.43 -6.22 -22.73
CA LEU A 113 2.43 -5.31 -21.60
C LEU A 113 2.83 -6.05 -20.33
N LYS A 114 3.96 -5.66 -19.74
CA LYS A 114 4.39 -6.12 -18.42
C LYS A 114 4.17 -5.01 -17.41
N VAL A 115 3.41 -5.30 -16.36
CA VAL A 115 3.14 -4.35 -15.26
C VAL A 115 3.35 -5.09 -13.95
N ASN A 116 4.14 -4.49 -13.06
CA ASN A 116 4.31 -4.99 -11.70
C ASN A 116 3.09 -4.62 -10.85
N SER A 117 3.00 -5.25 -9.69
CA SER A 117 2.00 -4.85 -8.68
C SER A 117 2.44 -3.59 -7.94
N TRP A 118 1.48 -2.84 -7.42
CA TRP A 118 1.73 -1.89 -6.35
C TRP A 118 2.34 -2.64 -5.16
N MET A 119 3.36 -2.05 -4.58
CA MET A 119 3.90 -2.45 -3.28
C MET A 119 4.05 -1.21 -2.42
N TRP A 120 3.57 -1.27 -1.19
CA TRP A 120 3.75 -0.18 -0.25
C TRP A 120 3.82 -0.71 1.18
N ASN A 121 4.60 -0.01 1.99
CA ASN A 121 4.91 -0.37 3.36
C ASN A 121 4.63 0.83 4.25
N ALA A 122 4.10 0.60 5.44
CA ALA A 122 3.88 1.65 6.41
C ALA A 122 4.37 1.25 7.79
N LEU A 123 4.90 2.24 8.52
CA LEU A 123 5.18 2.15 9.95
C LEU A 123 4.27 3.14 10.65
N LEU A 124 3.36 2.64 11.46
CA LEU A 124 2.32 3.40 12.12
C LEU A 124 2.41 3.22 13.62
N ALA A 125 2.01 4.24 14.37
CA ALA A 125 1.88 4.14 15.82
C ALA A 125 0.68 4.97 16.30
N GLY A 126 0.10 4.57 17.43
CA GLY A 126 -1.01 5.29 18.01
C GLY A 126 -1.73 4.53 19.12
N PRO A 127 -2.80 5.10 19.65
CA PRO A 127 -3.58 4.48 20.70
C PRO A 127 -4.42 3.31 20.21
N VAL A 128 -4.58 2.34 21.09
CA VAL A 128 -5.56 1.27 20.98
C VAL A 128 -6.40 1.26 22.25
N PHE A 129 -7.72 1.15 22.06
CA PHE A 129 -8.68 0.96 23.13
C PHE A 129 -9.18 -0.49 23.10
N THR A 130 -9.09 -1.19 24.21
CA THR A 130 -9.48 -2.58 24.35
C THR A 130 -10.67 -2.72 25.32
N MET A 131 -11.71 -3.39 24.87
CA MET A 131 -12.81 -3.84 25.73
C MET A 131 -12.68 -5.35 25.94
N ASN A 132 -12.91 -5.79 27.15
CA ASN A 132 -12.92 -7.20 27.52
C ASN A 132 -14.36 -7.68 27.72
N PHE A 133 -14.78 -8.67 26.96
CA PHE A 133 -16.08 -9.33 27.07
C PHE A 133 -15.85 -10.79 27.48
N ASP A 134 -15.57 -11.01 28.77
CA ASP A 134 -15.29 -12.31 29.36
C ASP A 134 -14.10 -13.04 28.67
N ARG A 135 -14.34 -13.70 27.55
CA ARG A 135 -13.32 -14.46 26.80
C ARG A 135 -12.93 -13.82 25.46
N VAL A 136 -13.46 -12.65 25.13
CA VAL A 136 -13.19 -11.98 23.87
C VAL A 136 -12.69 -10.56 24.14
N PHE A 137 -11.57 -10.21 23.56
CA PHE A 137 -11.08 -8.84 23.58
C PHE A 137 -11.46 -8.15 22.28
N TRP A 138 -12.01 -6.97 22.38
CA TRP A 138 -12.32 -6.12 21.24
C TRP A 138 -11.43 -4.87 21.25
N ASP A 139 -10.60 -4.75 20.22
CA ASP A 139 -9.68 -3.62 20.04
C ASP A 139 -10.23 -2.63 19.04
N LEU A 140 -10.15 -1.35 19.37
CA LEU A 140 -10.35 -0.22 18.49
C LEU A 140 -9.04 0.56 18.40
N GLN A 141 -8.58 0.88 17.20
CA GLN A 141 -7.28 1.52 17.01
C GLN A 141 -7.35 2.68 16.02
N VAL A 142 -6.54 3.72 16.30
CA VAL A 142 -6.27 4.81 15.35
C VAL A 142 -4.77 5.06 15.37
N LEU A 143 -4.13 4.85 14.22
CA LEU A 143 -2.68 4.88 14.09
C LEU A 143 -2.30 5.87 13.00
N GLY A 144 -1.18 6.57 13.20
CA GLY A 144 -0.60 7.46 12.22
C GLY A 144 0.90 7.20 12.06
N GLY A 145 1.44 7.51 10.89
CA GLY A 145 2.86 7.30 10.68
C GLY A 145 3.31 7.51 9.24
N MET A 146 4.42 6.89 8.90
CA MET A 146 5.07 7.05 7.61
C MET A 146 4.77 5.87 6.70
N ASN A 147 4.68 6.14 5.40
CA ASN A 147 4.62 5.10 4.39
C ASN A 147 5.57 5.36 3.22
N VAL A 148 5.94 4.28 2.55
CA VAL A 148 6.72 4.29 1.31
C VAL A 148 5.95 3.45 0.29
N ALA A 149 5.65 4.03 -0.87
CA ALA A 149 4.94 3.36 -1.94
C ALA A 149 5.82 3.26 -3.20
N TYR A 150 5.74 2.13 -3.88
CA TYR A 150 6.45 1.85 -5.12
C TYR A 150 5.45 1.81 -6.27
N LEU A 151 5.61 2.76 -7.20
CA LEU A 151 4.79 2.78 -8.41
C LEU A 151 5.05 1.51 -9.23
N PRO A 152 4.00 0.83 -9.73
CA PRO A 152 4.17 -0.30 -10.63
C PRO A 152 4.98 0.09 -11.86
N GLN A 153 6.07 -0.61 -12.09
CA GLN A 153 6.82 -0.49 -13.33
C GLN A 153 5.94 -0.95 -14.49
N GLN A 154 5.89 -0.17 -15.55
CA GLN A 154 5.10 -0.44 -16.76
C GLN A 154 6.06 -0.55 -17.94
N LYS A 155 6.11 -1.72 -18.57
CA LYS A 155 6.90 -1.96 -19.78
C LYS A 155 5.97 -2.42 -20.89
N LEU A 156 5.79 -1.59 -21.89
CA LEU A 156 5.12 -1.94 -23.13
C LEU A 156 6.18 -2.31 -24.17
N GLN A 157 6.11 -3.51 -24.68
CA GLN A 157 7.09 -4.04 -25.62
C GLN A 157 6.37 -4.52 -26.88
N TYR A 158 6.89 -4.11 -28.02
CA TYR A 158 6.53 -4.62 -29.33
C TYR A 158 7.80 -5.21 -29.98
N GLU A 159 7.75 -6.47 -30.39
CA GLU A 159 8.88 -7.17 -30.96
C GLU A 159 8.42 -7.94 -32.20
N LYS A 160 8.84 -7.49 -33.40
CA LYS A 160 8.52 -8.11 -34.68
C LYS A 160 9.65 -9.07 -35.11
N PRO A 161 9.36 -10.24 -35.71
CA PRO A 161 10.38 -11.16 -36.18
C PRO A 161 11.40 -10.59 -37.18
N SER A 162 11.05 -9.47 -37.84
CA SER A 162 11.93 -8.73 -38.76
C SER A 162 13.06 -7.92 -38.09
N ASN A 163 13.35 -8.15 -36.81
CA ASN A 163 14.35 -7.42 -36.00
C ASN A 163 13.98 -5.96 -35.64
N ASN A 164 12.76 -5.54 -35.90
CA ASN A 164 12.26 -4.26 -35.45
C ASN A 164 11.57 -4.44 -34.11
N TRP A 165 12.06 -3.75 -33.08
CA TRP A 165 11.46 -3.78 -31.77
C TRP A 165 11.35 -2.35 -31.20
N TYR A 166 10.37 -2.20 -30.34
CA TYR A 166 10.09 -0.96 -29.63
C TYR A 166 9.71 -1.28 -28.21
N TYR A 167 10.18 -0.52 -27.26
CA TYR A 167 9.60 -0.55 -25.94
C TYR A 167 9.49 0.82 -25.30
N LEU A 168 8.48 0.97 -24.48
CA LEU A 168 8.23 2.12 -23.63
C LEU A 168 8.34 1.62 -22.19
N ASP A 169 9.25 2.22 -21.45
CA ASP A 169 9.44 1.90 -20.04
C ASP A 169 9.09 3.11 -19.18
N ARG A 170 8.31 2.86 -18.13
CA ARG A 170 7.99 3.85 -17.11
C ARG A 170 8.42 3.31 -15.76
N ASN A 171 9.52 3.81 -15.26
CA ASN A 171 10.13 3.41 -14.01
C ASN A 171 9.91 4.44 -12.92
N THR A 172 9.80 3.98 -11.68
CA THR A 172 9.92 4.83 -10.50
C THR A 172 11.39 5.20 -10.33
N THR A 173 11.70 6.49 -10.33
CA THR A 173 13.07 6.98 -10.13
C THR A 173 13.38 7.22 -8.67
N THR A 174 12.39 7.62 -7.87
CA THR A 174 12.51 7.81 -6.42
C THR A 174 11.21 7.43 -5.73
N THR A 175 11.37 6.86 -4.54
CA THR A 175 10.28 6.66 -3.58
C THR A 175 10.38 7.75 -2.52
N ASN A 176 9.32 8.51 -2.33
CA ASN A 176 9.25 9.50 -1.27
C ASN A 176 8.48 8.95 -0.07
N VAL A 177 8.97 9.27 1.11
CA VAL A 177 8.22 9.03 2.34
C VAL A 177 7.01 9.94 2.36
N SER A 178 5.86 9.39 2.66
CA SER A 178 4.62 10.11 2.88
C SER A 178 3.99 9.70 4.21
N TYR A 179 2.92 10.40 4.61
CA TYR A 179 2.24 10.11 5.86
C TYR A 179 0.91 9.44 5.60
N GLY A 180 0.55 8.49 6.47
CA GLY A 180 -0.70 7.75 6.41
C GLY A 180 -1.37 7.66 7.75
N LEU A 181 -2.67 7.38 7.70
CA LEU A 181 -3.54 7.13 8.85
C LEU A 181 -4.22 5.79 8.67
N SER A 182 -4.36 5.06 9.77
CA SER A 182 -5.15 3.83 9.84
C SER A 182 -6.15 3.94 10.99
N ALA A 183 -7.36 3.45 10.74
CA ALA A 183 -8.37 3.24 11.77
C ALA A 183 -8.89 1.81 11.61
N GLY A 184 -8.98 1.07 12.70
CA GLY A 184 -9.34 -0.33 12.61
C GLY A 184 -9.96 -0.90 13.87
N THR A 185 -10.47 -2.10 13.71
CA THR A 185 -11.04 -2.90 14.79
C THR A 185 -10.58 -4.34 14.67
N ALA A 186 -10.38 -5.00 15.81
CA ALA A 186 -10.02 -6.40 15.84
C ALA A 186 -10.63 -7.11 17.04
N PHE A 187 -10.96 -8.37 16.85
CA PHE A 187 -11.32 -9.30 17.93
C PHE A 187 -10.17 -10.26 18.20
N ARG A 188 -9.90 -10.49 19.46
CA ARG A 188 -8.92 -11.49 19.92
C ARG A 188 -9.62 -12.56 20.74
N PHE A 189 -9.44 -13.80 20.34
CA PHE A 189 -10.05 -15.00 20.97
C PHE A 189 -8.94 -15.81 21.63
N PRO A 190 -8.93 -16.01 22.95
CA PRO A 190 -7.94 -16.83 23.62
C PRO A 190 -7.96 -18.27 23.11
N VAL A 191 -6.80 -18.77 22.70
CA VAL A 191 -6.58 -20.16 22.29
C VAL A 191 -5.80 -20.90 23.38
N THR A 192 -4.78 -20.23 23.95
CA THR A 192 -4.01 -20.67 25.11
C THR A 192 -3.77 -19.46 26.02
N ASP A 193 -3.12 -19.69 27.17
CA ASP A 193 -2.77 -18.59 28.08
C ASP A 193 -1.86 -17.53 27.46
N ARG A 194 -1.13 -17.87 26.39
CA ARG A 194 -0.19 -16.98 25.72
C ARG A 194 -0.53 -16.64 24.28
N ILE A 195 -1.49 -17.34 23.69
CA ILE A 195 -1.81 -17.20 22.27
C ILE A 195 -3.28 -16.91 22.09
N ASN A 196 -3.60 -15.84 21.39
CA ASN A 196 -4.94 -15.52 20.93
C ASN A 196 -5.01 -15.57 19.39
N LEU A 197 -6.13 -16.02 18.87
CA LEU A 197 -6.51 -15.81 17.47
C LEU A 197 -6.96 -14.36 17.31
N ARG A 198 -6.48 -13.65 16.27
CA ARG A 198 -6.90 -12.30 15.93
C ARG A 198 -7.65 -12.29 14.61
N VAL A 199 -8.78 -11.60 14.56
CA VAL A 199 -9.52 -11.27 13.34
C VAL A 199 -9.74 -9.77 13.34
N GLY A 200 -9.33 -9.08 12.27
CA GLY A 200 -9.39 -7.62 12.23
C GLY A 200 -9.77 -7.06 10.87
N VAL A 201 -10.27 -5.83 10.92
CA VAL A 201 -10.55 -4.99 9.76
C VAL A 201 -9.93 -3.63 9.99
N ASP A 202 -9.13 -3.17 9.03
CA ASP A 202 -8.43 -1.90 9.08
C ASP A 202 -8.71 -1.10 7.81
N TYR A 203 -9.09 0.17 7.98
CA TYR A 203 -9.09 1.17 6.93
C TYR A 203 -7.75 1.90 6.95
N TYR A 204 -7.16 2.11 5.78
CA TYR A 204 -5.91 2.85 5.62
C TYR A 204 -6.05 3.92 4.54
N ARG A 205 -5.45 5.09 4.81
CA ARG A 205 -5.36 6.19 3.84
C ARG A 205 -4.02 6.90 3.92
N SER A 206 -3.44 7.17 2.74
CA SER A 206 -2.26 8.03 2.58
C SER A 206 -2.23 8.69 1.21
N ASN A 207 -1.33 9.65 1.01
CA ASN A 207 -1.03 10.24 -0.28
C ASN A 207 0.41 9.93 -0.65
N ALA A 208 0.59 8.94 -1.54
CA ALA A 208 1.90 8.56 -2.01
C ALA A 208 2.42 9.55 -3.04
N LYS A 209 3.57 10.19 -2.74
CA LYS A 209 4.30 11.01 -3.71
C LYS A 209 5.28 10.11 -4.46
N VAL A 210 5.08 9.94 -5.75
CA VAL A 210 5.93 9.12 -6.59
C VAL A 210 6.52 9.96 -7.73
N GLN A 211 7.78 9.72 -8.04
CA GLN A 211 8.44 10.30 -9.21
C GLN A 211 8.73 9.18 -10.20
N TYR A 212 8.58 9.46 -11.47
CA TYR A 212 8.80 8.49 -12.53
C TYR A 212 9.56 9.11 -13.69
N GLU A 213 10.33 8.29 -14.39
CA GLU A 213 10.97 8.59 -15.66
C GLU A 213 10.36 7.71 -16.74
N GLN A 214 10.18 8.26 -17.94
CA GLN A 214 9.67 7.55 -19.09
C GLN A 214 10.72 7.54 -20.18
N VAL A 215 11.08 6.35 -20.64
CA VAL A 215 12.10 6.12 -21.67
C VAL A 215 11.47 5.34 -22.83
N ARG A 216 11.75 5.78 -24.04
CA ARG A 216 11.42 5.08 -25.27
C ARG A 216 12.71 4.52 -25.87
N VAL A 217 12.68 3.26 -26.27
CA VAL A 217 13.77 2.65 -27.03
C VAL A 217 13.20 2.06 -28.32
N THR A 218 13.76 2.45 -29.44
CA THR A 218 13.32 2.00 -30.76
C THR A 218 14.50 1.38 -31.48
N ASN A 219 14.33 0.20 -32.04
CA ASN A 219 15.30 -0.45 -32.92
C ASN A 219 14.72 -0.57 -34.33
N GLN A 220 15.43 -0.05 -35.29
CA GLN A 220 15.11 -0.18 -36.72
C GLN A 220 16.31 -0.79 -37.43
N GLY A 221 16.38 -2.12 -37.39
CA GLY A 221 17.51 -2.87 -37.97
C GLY A 221 18.83 -2.66 -37.21
N ALA A 222 19.79 -1.97 -37.81
CA ALA A 222 21.12 -1.75 -37.21
C ALA A 222 21.19 -0.56 -36.24
N THR A 223 20.13 0.25 -36.14
CA THR A 223 20.14 1.48 -35.33
C THR A 223 19.23 1.36 -34.12
N THR A 224 19.79 1.56 -32.93
CA THR A 224 19.02 1.65 -31.69
C THR A 224 18.99 3.10 -31.22
N LEU A 225 17.80 3.65 -31.08
CA LEU A 225 17.56 5.00 -30.57
C LEU A 225 16.95 4.91 -29.17
N THR A 226 17.54 5.62 -28.21
CA THR A 226 17.02 5.76 -26.86
C THR A 226 16.64 7.21 -26.64
N GLU A 227 15.37 7.45 -26.31
CA GLU A 227 14.81 8.77 -26.09
C GLU A 227 14.21 8.86 -24.69
N LYS A 228 14.61 9.85 -23.91
CA LYS A 228 13.96 10.20 -22.67
C LYS A 228 12.72 11.05 -22.97
N LEU A 229 11.53 10.50 -22.74
CA LEU A 229 10.26 11.18 -22.99
C LEU A 229 9.90 12.20 -21.90
N GLY A 230 10.56 12.12 -20.77
CA GLY A 230 10.40 13.05 -19.65
C GLY A 230 10.35 12.36 -18.30
N SER A 231 10.35 13.19 -17.28
CA SER A 231 10.12 12.80 -15.90
C SER A 231 8.88 13.50 -15.38
N GLY A 232 8.20 12.91 -14.44
CA GLY A 232 7.02 13.48 -13.81
C GLY A 232 6.90 13.09 -12.36
N SER A 233 6.00 13.77 -11.67
CA SER A 233 5.58 13.37 -10.32
C SER A 233 4.06 13.21 -10.27
N ALA A 234 3.60 12.28 -9.45
CA ALA A 234 2.18 12.09 -9.17
C ALA A 234 1.97 11.95 -7.68
N ASN A 235 0.86 12.50 -7.20
CA ASN A 235 0.33 12.22 -5.88
C ASN A 235 -0.79 11.20 -6.06
N ILE A 236 -0.61 10.00 -5.54
CA ILE A 236 -1.59 8.93 -5.69
C ILE A 236 -2.18 8.65 -4.31
N PRO A 237 -3.46 8.98 -4.10
CA PRO A 237 -4.15 8.60 -2.89
C PRO A 237 -4.24 7.07 -2.80
N ILE A 238 -3.67 6.49 -1.75
CA ILE A 238 -3.80 5.08 -1.41
C ILE A 238 -4.89 4.97 -0.37
N GLU A 239 -6.01 4.40 -0.74
CA GLU A 239 -7.13 4.12 0.16
C GLU A 239 -7.50 2.66 0.06
N MET A 240 -7.70 2.00 1.20
CA MET A 240 -8.08 0.60 1.22
C MET A 240 -8.73 0.16 2.52
N ILE A 241 -9.47 -0.93 2.44
CA ILE A 241 -9.88 -1.74 3.59
C ILE A 241 -9.14 -3.07 3.51
N SER A 242 -8.59 -3.52 4.63
CA SER A 242 -8.00 -4.85 4.76
C SER A 242 -8.73 -5.68 5.80
N GLY A 243 -9.03 -6.94 5.45
CA GLY A 243 -9.50 -7.95 6.37
C GLY A 243 -8.36 -8.92 6.68
N THR A 244 -8.03 -9.13 7.95
CA THR A 244 -6.87 -9.93 8.37
C THR A 244 -7.24 -10.95 9.43
N ILE A 245 -6.53 -12.08 9.40
CA ILE A 245 -6.55 -13.12 10.44
C ILE A 245 -5.11 -13.40 10.86
N GLY A 246 -4.90 -13.71 12.13
CA GLY A 246 -3.56 -13.95 12.63
C GLY A 246 -3.55 -14.37 14.09
N PHE A 247 -2.38 -14.29 14.70
CA PHE A 247 -2.15 -14.69 16.09
C PHE A 247 -1.52 -13.53 16.86
N VAL A 248 -1.88 -13.49 18.14
CA VAL A 248 -1.30 -12.60 19.14
C VAL A 248 -0.54 -13.45 20.15
N TYR A 249 0.68 -13.07 20.46
CA TYR A 249 1.52 -13.71 21.46
C TYR A 249 1.83 -12.74 22.61
N TYR A 250 1.56 -13.14 23.83
CA TYR A 250 1.82 -12.40 25.06
C TYR A 250 3.19 -12.75 25.62
N LEU A 251 3.99 -11.71 25.90
CA LEU A 251 5.23 -11.87 26.67
C LEU A 251 4.86 -11.84 28.16
N ASN A 252 5.29 -12.87 28.88
CA ASN A 252 5.19 -12.91 30.35
C ASN A 252 6.42 -12.31 30.97
#